data_fa04a509a7e92b6b5afbb438b8397682
#
_entry.id   fa04a509a7e92b6b5afbb438b8397682
#
_cell.length_a   1.000
_cell.length_b   1.000
_cell.length_c   1.000
_cell.angle_alpha   90.00
_cell.angle_beta   90.00
_cell.angle_gamma   90.00
#
_symmetry.space_group_name_H-M   'P 1'
#
loop_
_entity.id
_entity.type
_entity.pdbx_description
1 polymer ?
#
loop_
_entity_poly.entity_id
_entity_poly.type
_entity_poly.pdbx_seq_one_letter_code
_entity_poly.pdbx_strand_id
1 'polypeptide(L)'
;MAVSQTPDDIAARDDAHLRSLGIQPELKRTLGFLANFALAFSFISVSTGSFGNFGVGIGLGGPIMFWTWPIIVFGQTLVALVFAELASHFPVAGSIYQWSKRLSNRTLGWFTGWFYFWAQVVTVTAVACIVAFVVDGIVGQEGFLDSPSPIPALPMFTFIALTTLVLTTAINAFGVRLVATLNNIGVATEILGMVVFALILLFFANHQSPSVLLQTFGAEEANNGNFAATFALAFFMSIFILYGFDTAGTFGEETIDASRQAPRGILSSVWISGAVGVVFLLAVILSLQDISATMAEGLGGGFPIATTILTNLNTELAAGITVGEIYLFVILASVFVCTLAIQGAATRMMFSMSRDRRLPFGGAWGSVSTRFRTPANAAVAVGVLAAIPILVVGPIGGITLSIAATGLIYLSYFLCNLGVAVARSRGWPRKQAWFNLGRWGMPINIAALIWGGIMILNISLWASPELFGDFGGEGRGFWNPLINGLFTVGGQKLEGLPAWPLFETLVGVLLVTGAIYYAVALRGRPLDVMEVDPTTGEAVIG
;
A
#
# COMPACT_ATOMS: atom_id res chain seq x y z
N MET A 1 36.97 19.41 -8.20
CA MET A 1 35.89 20.00 -9.02
C MET A 1 35.07 18.84 -9.56
N ALA A 2 33.79 18.69 -9.12
CA ALA A 2 32.92 17.70 -9.72
C ALA A 2 32.54 18.21 -11.12
N VAL A 3 32.93 17.44 -12.16
CA VAL A 3 32.51 17.72 -13.53
C VAL A 3 30.99 17.67 -13.55
N SER A 4 30.31 18.74 -13.95
CA SER A 4 28.85 18.74 -14.08
C SER A 4 28.48 17.75 -15.19
N GLN A 5 27.89 16.61 -14.79
CA GLN A 5 27.42 15.60 -15.75
C GLN A 5 26.29 16.20 -16.58
N THR A 6 26.33 16.03 -17.88
CA THR A 6 25.22 16.40 -18.75
C THR A 6 24.07 15.42 -18.61
N PRO A 7 22.83 15.78 -18.98
CA PRO A 7 21.69 14.84 -18.99
C PRO A 7 21.98 13.56 -19.80
N ASP A 8 22.73 13.68 -20.90
CA ASP A 8 23.09 12.54 -21.76
C ASP A 8 24.12 11.62 -21.07
N ASP A 9 25.08 12.18 -20.32
CA ASP A 9 26.02 11.38 -19.52
C ASP A 9 25.31 10.57 -18.44
N ILE A 10 24.31 11.17 -17.78
CA ILE A 10 23.50 10.50 -16.76
C ILE A 10 22.68 9.36 -17.40
N ALA A 11 22.03 9.61 -18.53
CA ALA A 11 21.25 8.60 -19.24
C ALA A 11 22.12 7.42 -19.70
N ALA A 12 23.28 7.70 -20.26
CA ALA A 12 24.25 6.67 -20.70
C ALA A 12 24.75 5.82 -19.53
N ARG A 13 25.04 6.45 -18.39
CA ARG A 13 25.47 5.75 -17.16
C ARG A 13 24.37 4.85 -16.62
N ASP A 14 23.12 5.35 -16.53
CA ASP A 14 21.97 4.59 -16.04
C ASP A 14 21.67 3.39 -16.95
N ASP A 15 21.78 3.57 -18.28
CA ASP A 15 21.62 2.47 -19.24
C ASP A 15 22.74 1.43 -19.14
N ALA A 16 24.00 1.87 -18.97
CA ALA A 16 25.12 0.98 -18.74
C ALA A 16 24.93 0.17 -17.44
N HIS A 17 24.41 0.83 -16.39
CA HIS A 17 24.12 0.16 -15.13
C HIS A 17 23.03 -0.92 -15.29
N LEU A 18 21.91 -0.63 -15.98
CA LEU A 18 20.88 -1.62 -16.26
C LEU A 18 21.41 -2.81 -17.07
N ARG A 19 22.22 -2.54 -18.11
CA ARG A 19 22.84 -3.61 -18.90
C ARG A 19 23.79 -4.48 -18.07
N SER A 20 24.53 -3.88 -17.12
CA SER A 20 25.37 -4.64 -16.18
C SER A 20 24.57 -5.55 -15.25
N LEU A 21 23.28 -5.24 -15.03
CA LEU A 21 22.32 -6.07 -14.30
C LEU A 21 21.57 -7.07 -15.19
N GLY A 22 21.95 -7.20 -16.48
CA GLY A 22 21.32 -8.09 -17.44
C GLY A 22 19.96 -7.59 -17.98
N ILE A 23 19.65 -6.30 -17.83
CA ILE A 23 18.38 -5.71 -18.24
C ILE A 23 18.59 -4.79 -19.44
N GLN A 24 17.78 -4.98 -20.49
CA GLN A 24 17.76 -4.05 -21.62
C GLN A 24 16.86 -2.85 -21.27
N PRO A 25 17.32 -1.61 -21.52
CA PRO A 25 16.55 -0.39 -21.29
C PRO A 25 15.40 -0.27 -22.31
N GLU A 26 14.18 -0.65 -21.93
CA GLU A 26 13.01 -0.60 -22.81
C GLU A 26 12.01 0.49 -22.42
N LEU A 27 11.96 0.81 -21.13
CA LEU A 27 11.05 1.80 -20.57
C LEU A 27 11.58 3.21 -20.79
N LYS A 28 10.67 4.19 -20.89
CA LYS A 28 11.05 5.59 -21.12
C LYS A 28 11.44 6.26 -19.81
N ARG A 29 12.69 6.68 -19.68
CA ARG A 29 13.22 7.39 -18.51
C ARG A 29 12.82 8.86 -18.55
N THR A 30 11.88 9.26 -17.68
CA THR A 30 11.33 10.63 -17.63
C THR A 30 11.05 11.14 -16.23
N LEU A 31 11.17 10.29 -15.20
CA LEU A 31 10.85 10.64 -13.82
C LEU A 31 12.06 11.30 -13.15
N GLY A 32 11.92 12.56 -12.73
CA GLY A 32 12.84 13.20 -11.80
C GLY A 32 12.51 12.85 -10.35
N PHE A 33 13.26 13.43 -9.40
CA PHE A 33 13.06 13.19 -7.96
C PHE A 33 11.62 13.42 -7.50
N LEU A 34 11.03 14.58 -7.84
CA LEU A 34 9.68 14.92 -7.39
C LEU A 34 8.63 13.92 -7.88
N ALA A 35 8.71 13.49 -9.15
CA ALA A 35 7.79 12.52 -9.70
C ALA A 35 7.99 11.12 -9.08
N ASN A 36 9.23 10.73 -8.83
CA ASN A 36 9.55 9.46 -8.17
C ASN A 36 9.07 9.45 -6.70
N PHE A 37 9.32 10.54 -5.96
CA PHE A 37 8.80 10.76 -4.62
C PHE A 37 7.26 10.76 -4.61
N ALA A 38 6.62 11.48 -5.54
CA ALA A 38 5.17 11.60 -5.60
C ALA A 38 4.49 10.24 -5.82
N LEU A 39 5.06 9.36 -6.65
CA LEU A 39 4.54 7.99 -6.85
C LEU A 39 4.58 7.16 -5.56
N ALA A 40 5.66 7.24 -4.79
CA ALA A 40 5.78 6.54 -3.52
C ALA A 40 4.87 7.16 -2.43
N PHE A 41 4.80 8.48 -2.37
CA PHE A 41 3.91 9.20 -1.45
C PHE A 41 2.43 8.93 -1.75
N SER A 42 2.03 8.94 -3.05
CA SER A 42 0.67 8.61 -3.46
C SER A 42 0.29 7.17 -3.14
N PHE A 43 1.24 6.23 -3.20
CA PHE A 43 0.97 4.86 -2.77
C PHE A 43 0.66 4.80 -1.26
N ILE A 44 1.43 5.49 -0.43
CA ILE A 44 1.20 5.59 1.02
C ILE A 44 -0.14 6.29 1.28
N SER A 45 -0.33 7.48 0.71
CA SER A 45 -1.50 8.36 0.84
C SER A 45 -2.17 8.37 2.23
N VAL A 46 -1.65 9.24 3.10
CA VAL A 46 -2.13 9.34 4.49
C VAL A 46 -3.62 9.69 4.54
N SER A 47 -4.11 10.55 3.65
CA SER A 47 -5.53 10.92 3.59
C SER A 47 -6.42 9.75 3.19
N THR A 48 -6.01 8.97 2.17
CA THR A 48 -6.74 7.77 1.72
C THR A 48 -6.85 6.73 2.83
N GLY A 49 -5.72 6.40 3.43
CA GLY A 49 -5.68 5.37 4.46
C GLY A 49 -6.38 5.79 5.74
N SER A 50 -6.26 7.06 6.14
CA SER A 50 -6.98 7.60 7.28
C SER A 50 -8.49 7.61 7.02
N PHE A 51 -8.95 8.08 5.85
CA PHE A 51 -10.37 8.06 5.53
C PHE A 51 -10.96 6.65 5.60
N GLY A 52 -10.27 5.65 5.03
CA GLY A 52 -10.77 4.28 4.99
C GLY A 52 -10.67 3.52 6.30
N ASN A 53 -9.72 3.82 7.18
CA ASN A 53 -9.41 2.95 8.33
C ASN A 53 -9.37 3.65 9.69
N PHE A 54 -9.55 4.98 9.76
CA PHE A 54 -9.57 5.71 11.03
C PHE A 54 -10.66 5.19 11.97
N GLY A 55 -11.86 4.92 11.42
CA GLY A 55 -12.98 4.39 12.19
C GLY A 55 -12.64 3.07 12.89
N VAL A 56 -11.99 2.15 12.17
CA VAL A 56 -11.54 0.88 12.74
C VAL A 56 -10.46 1.10 13.81
N GLY A 57 -9.47 1.96 13.53
CA GLY A 57 -8.40 2.25 14.47
C GLY A 57 -8.90 2.86 15.77
N ILE A 58 -9.76 3.89 15.70
CA ILE A 58 -10.30 4.55 16.89
C ILE A 58 -11.35 3.68 17.59
N GLY A 59 -12.15 2.91 16.84
CA GLY A 59 -13.13 2.01 17.41
C GLY A 59 -12.50 0.89 18.23
N LEU A 60 -11.43 0.29 17.76
CA LEU A 60 -10.73 -0.81 18.45
C LEU A 60 -9.79 -0.34 19.55
N GLY A 61 -9.16 0.83 19.40
CA GLY A 61 -8.13 1.29 20.32
C GLY A 61 -8.49 2.52 21.14
N GLY A 62 -9.49 3.28 20.72
CA GLY A 62 -9.73 4.62 21.24
C GLY A 62 -8.65 5.62 20.80
N PRO A 63 -8.64 6.86 21.35
CA PRO A 63 -7.71 7.91 20.97
C PRO A 63 -6.23 7.58 21.19
N ILE A 64 -5.89 6.62 22.04
CA ILE A 64 -4.51 6.15 22.26
C ILE A 64 -3.87 5.59 20.98
N MET A 65 -4.70 5.24 19.96
CA MET A 65 -4.24 4.85 18.63
C MET A 65 -3.26 5.86 18.01
N PHE A 66 -3.32 7.13 18.40
CA PHE A 66 -2.39 8.16 17.94
C PHE A 66 -0.92 7.74 18.08
N TRP A 67 -0.56 7.08 19.19
CA TRP A 67 0.81 6.67 19.46
C TRP A 67 1.29 5.52 18.58
N THR A 68 0.40 4.79 17.94
CA THR A 68 0.78 3.76 16.96
C THR A 68 1.47 4.38 15.75
N TRP A 69 1.11 5.64 15.40
CA TRP A 69 1.65 6.32 14.23
C TRP A 69 3.16 6.59 14.31
N PRO A 70 3.71 7.27 15.34
CA PRO A 70 5.16 7.46 15.46
C PRO A 70 5.92 6.13 15.57
N ILE A 71 5.33 5.11 16.19
CA ILE A 71 5.94 3.78 16.29
C ILE A 71 6.05 3.13 14.91
N ILE A 72 4.98 3.18 14.09
CA ILE A 72 4.98 2.69 12.71
C ILE A 72 6.00 3.45 11.85
N VAL A 73 6.06 4.77 11.96
CA VAL A 73 7.04 5.60 11.23
C VAL A 73 8.47 5.14 11.55
N PHE A 74 8.77 4.91 12.82
CA PHE A 74 10.07 4.39 13.25
C PHE A 74 10.36 3.00 12.64
N GLY A 75 9.44 2.05 12.78
CA GLY A 75 9.61 0.69 12.29
C GLY A 75 9.74 0.63 10.76
N GLN A 76 8.91 1.38 10.04
CA GLN A 76 8.99 1.45 8.58
C GLN A 76 10.22 2.21 8.09
N THR A 77 10.78 3.14 8.88
CA THR A 77 12.06 3.75 8.57
C THR A 77 13.19 2.71 8.54
N LEU A 78 13.19 1.72 9.44
CA LEU A 78 14.19 0.63 9.41
C LEU A 78 14.10 -0.17 8.10
N VAL A 79 12.89 -0.51 7.65
CA VAL A 79 12.67 -1.21 6.38
C VAL A 79 13.05 -0.32 5.19
N ALA A 80 12.65 0.95 5.22
CA ALA A 80 12.95 1.91 4.16
C ALA A 80 14.45 2.16 3.99
N LEU A 81 15.24 2.15 5.07
CA LEU A 81 16.69 2.25 5.01
C LEU A 81 17.31 1.07 4.24
N VAL A 82 16.86 -0.15 4.51
CA VAL A 82 17.31 -1.34 3.77
C VAL A 82 16.91 -1.23 2.30
N PHE A 83 15.65 -0.85 2.01
CA PHE A 83 15.15 -0.75 0.65
C PHE A 83 15.77 0.41 -0.14
N ALA A 84 16.14 1.50 0.53
CA ALA A 84 16.91 2.58 -0.08
C ALA A 84 18.29 2.09 -0.55
N GLU A 85 18.97 1.27 0.24
CA GLU A 85 20.22 0.65 -0.17
C GLU A 85 20.02 -0.29 -1.36
N LEU A 86 18.96 -1.12 -1.34
CA LEU A 86 18.62 -2.00 -2.45
C LEU A 86 18.30 -1.22 -3.73
N ALA A 87 17.51 -0.16 -3.64
CA ALA A 87 17.17 0.69 -4.78
C ALA A 87 18.41 1.41 -5.36
N SER A 88 19.39 1.73 -4.52
CA SER A 88 20.66 2.32 -4.97
C SER A 88 21.52 1.33 -5.76
N HIS A 89 21.52 0.06 -5.34
CA HIS A 89 22.26 -1.01 -6.03
C HIS A 89 21.51 -1.55 -7.25
N PHE A 90 20.20 -1.69 -7.15
CA PHE A 90 19.35 -2.36 -8.15
C PHE A 90 18.12 -1.49 -8.47
N PRO A 91 18.29 -0.40 -9.25
CA PRO A 91 17.19 0.49 -9.64
C PRO A 91 16.38 -0.12 -10.81
N VAL A 92 15.68 -1.20 -10.56
CA VAL A 92 15.01 -2.03 -11.58
C VAL A 92 13.51 -2.16 -11.32
N ALA A 93 12.72 -2.27 -12.38
CA ALA A 93 11.28 -2.44 -12.27
C ALA A 93 10.93 -3.74 -11.52
N GLY A 94 9.93 -3.66 -10.63
CA GLY A 94 9.53 -4.79 -9.80
C GLY A 94 10.38 -4.98 -8.55
N SER A 95 10.93 -3.87 -8.00
CA SER A 95 11.69 -3.72 -6.74
C SER A 95 11.83 -4.98 -5.89
N ILE A 96 10.85 -5.29 -5.04
CA ILE A 96 10.83 -6.37 -4.05
C ILE A 96 11.14 -7.75 -4.67
N TYR A 97 10.54 -8.05 -5.84
CA TYR A 97 10.80 -9.30 -6.56
C TYR A 97 12.24 -9.38 -7.05
N GLN A 98 12.71 -8.33 -7.72
CA GLN A 98 14.06 -8.29 -8.30
C GLN A 98 15.14 -8.28 -7.23
N TRP A 99 14.93 -7.57 -6.12
CA TRP A 99 15.86 -7.53 -5.00
C TRP A 99 15.97 -8.89 -4.32
N SER A 100 14.82 -9.51 -4.02
CA SER A 100 14.79 -10.83 -3.39
C SER A 100 15.41 -11.91 -4.28
N LYS A 101 15.11 -11.90 -5.59
CA LYS A 101 15.67 -12.85 -6.56
C LYS A 101 17.20 -12.77 -6.65
N ARG A 102 17.75 -11.54 -6.62
CA ARG A 102 19.19 -11.30 -6.77
C ARG A 102 19.99 -11.59 -5.51
N LEU A 103 19.39 -11.41 -4.34
CA LEU A 103 20.10 -11.52 -3.06
C LEU A 103 19.86 -12.83 -2.30
N SER A 104 18.86 -13.62 -2.71
CA SER A 104 18.56 -14.89 -2.04
C SER A 104 18.71 -16.10 -2.97
N ASN A 105 17.61 -16.69 -3.34
CA ASN A 105 17.52 -17.79 -4.30
C ASN A 105 16.25 -17.66 -5.14
N ARG A 106 16.19 -18.43 -6.23
CA ARG A 106 15.08 -18.40 -7.20
C ARG A 106 13.72 -18.63 -6.58
N THR A 107 13.64 -19.54 -5.62
CA THR A 107 12.38 -19.93 -4.98
C THR A 107 11.89 -18.81 -4.06
N LEU A 108 12.74 -18.32 -3.15
CA LEU A 108 12.37 -17.24 -2.24
C LEU A 108 12.02 -15.97 -3.02
N GLY A 109 12.85 -15.59 -4.02
CA GLY A 109 12.58 -14.44 -4.86
C GLY A 109 11.24 -14.53 -5.59
N TRP A 110 10.90 -15.72 -6.12
CA TRP A 110 9.64 -15.93 -6.81
C TRP A 110 8.44 -15.84 -5.86
N PHE A 111 8.47 -16.51 -4.69
CA PHE A 111 7.37 -16.43 -3.72
C PHE A 111 7.21 -15.02 -3.16
N THR A 112 8.31 -14.32 -2.88
CA THR A 112 8.26 -12.91 -2.48
C THR A 112 7.55 -12.05 -3.52
N GLY A 113 7.91 -12.20 -4.80
CA GLY A 113 7.25 -11.51 -5.91
C GLY A 113 5.79 -11.91 -6.08
N TRP A 114 5.46 -13.19 -5.92
CA TRP A 114 4.10 -13.71 -6.02
C TRP A 114 3.18 -13.13 -4.95
N PHE A 115 3.59 -13.16 -3.67
CA PHE A 115 2.82 -12.55 -2.59
C PHE A 115 2.69 -11.05 -2.77
N TYR A 116 3.76 -10.36 -3.15
CA TYR A 116 3.75 -8.91 -3.33
C TYR A 116 2.88 -8.48 -4.52
N PHE A 117 2.90 -9.21 -5.62
CA PHE A 117 2.03 -8.96 -6.76
C PHE A 117 0.55 -9.03 -6.37
N TRP A 118 0.14 -10.12 -5.72
CA TRP A 118 -1.24 -10.26 -5.26
C TRP A 118 -1.61 -9.26 -4.17
N ALA A 119 -0.69 -8.93 -3.27
CA ALA A 119 -0.87 -7.86 -2.30
C ALA A 119 -1.24 -6.54 -3.00
N GLN A 120 -0.49 -6.14 -4.03
CA GLN A 120 -0.77 -4.93 -4.79
C GLN A 120 -2.11 -4.99 -5.53
N VAL A 121 -2.47 -6.12 -6.15
CA VAL A 121 -3.78 -6.30 -6.81
C VAL A 121 -4.91 -6.12 -5.81
N VAL A 122 -4.83 -6.76 -4.64
CA VAL A 122 -5.83 -6.62 -3.58
C VAL A 122 -5.88 -5.19 -3.04
N THR A 123 -4.73 -4.52 -2.90
CA THR A 123 -4.69 -3.11 -2.48
C THR A 123 -5.37 -2.18 -3.51
N VAL A 124 -5.14 -2.39 -4.82
CA VAL A 124 -5.84 -1.64 -5.88
C VAL A 124 -7.35 -1.79 -5.74
N THR A 125 -7.82 -3.02 -5.52
CA THR A 125 -9.24 -3.31 -5.29
C THR A 125 -9.78 -2.55 -4.08
N ALA A 126 -9.09 -2.65 -2.93
CA ALA A 126 -9.51 -2.02 -1.68
C ALA A 126 -9.59 -0.49 -1.81
N VAL A 127 -8.57 0.13 -2.40
CA VAL A 127 -8.53 1.60 -2.55
C VAL A 127 -9.54 2.09 -3.59
N ALA A 128 -9.81 1.33 -4.66
CA ALA A 128 -10.89 1.64 -5.60
C ALA A 128 -12.27 1.63 -4.92
N CYS A 129 -12.49 0.73 -3.95
CA CYS A 129 -13.70 0.74 -3.11
C CYS A 129 -13.80 1.98 -2.22
N ILE A 130 -12.69 2.48 -1.68
CA ILE A 130 -12.66 3.71 -0.87
C ILE A 130 -13.15 4.92 -1.68
N VAL A 131 -12.86 4.99 -2.99
CA VAL A 131 -13.40 6.06 -3.85
C VAL A 131 -14.94 6.14 -3.78
N ALA A 132 -15.62 4.99 -3.80
CA ALA A 132 -17.08 4.96 -3.72
C ALA A 132 -17.60 5.52 -2.39
N PHE A 133 -16.94 5.21 -1.28
CA PHE A 133 -17.31 5.76 0.02
C PHE A 133 -17.04 7.27 0.17
N VAL A 134 -15.97 7.78 -0.46
CA VAL A 134 -15.74 9.24 -0.47
C VAL A 134 -16.81 9.95 -1.29
N VAL A 135 -17.22 9.38 -2.43
CA VAL A 135 -18.31 9.92 -3.25
C VAL A 135 -19.63 9.90 -2.48
N ASP A 136 -19.92 8.83 -1.72
CA ASP A 136 -21.07 8.74 -0.82
C ASP A 136 -21.10 9.88 0.19
N GLY A 137 -19.97 10.13 0.86
CA GLY A 137 -19.82 11.25 1.79
C GLY A 137 -20.03 12.62 1.17
N ILE A 138 -19.65 12.81 -0.11
CA ILE A 138 -19.89 14.06 -0.86
C ILE A 138 -21.37 14.20 -1.25
N VAL A 139 -22.01 13.11 -1.69
CA VAL A 139 -23.41 13.10 -2.10
C VAL A 139 -24.34 13.28 -0.89
N GLY A 140 -23.97 12.70 0.27
CA GLY A 140 -24.69 12.82 1.53
C GLY A 140 -26.12 12.26 1.51
N GLN A 141 -26.40 11.31 0.61
CA GLN A 141 -27.72 10.72 0.42
C GLN A 141 -27.75 9.31 1.03
N GLU A 142 -28.63 9.06 1.98
CA GLU A 142 -28.78 7.74 2.60
C GLU A 142 -29.11 6.67 1.55
N GLY A 143 -28.37 5.54 1.57
CA GLY A 143 -28.54 4.46 0.62
C GLY A 143 -28.06 4.73 -0.80
N PHE A 144 -27.28 5.80 -1.04
CA PHE A 144 -26.77 6.14 -2.37
C PHE A 144 -25.96 5.01 -3.01
N LEU A 145 -25.11 4.35 -2.25
CA LEU A 145 -24.26 3.27 -2.78
C LEU A 145 -25.04 2.03 -3.23
N ASP A 146 -26.22 1.79 -2.66
CA ASP A 146 -27.11 0.68 -3.03
C ASP A 146 -28.09 1.07 -4.15
N SER A 147 -28.14 2.35 -4.52
CA SER A 147 -29.02 2.84 -5.58
C SER A 147 -28.66 2.29 -6.95
N PRO A 148 -29.61 2.24 -7.90
CA PRO A 148 -29.33 1.84 -9.27
C PRO A 148 -28.31 2.76 -9.93
N SER A 149 -27.28 2.19 -10.56
CA SER A 149 -26.32 2.93 -11.35
C SER A 149 -26.81 3.16 -12.80
N PRO A 150 -26.07 3.94 -13.60
CA PRO A 150 -26.33 4.04 -15.05
C PRO A 150 -26.29 2.69 -15.79
N ILE A 151 -25.69 1.66 -15.21
CA ILE A 151 -25.74 0.27 -15.70
C ILE A 151 -26.68 -0.52 -14.78
N PRO A 152 -27.93 -0.82 -15.19
CA PRO A 152 -28.97 -1.35 -14.29
C PRO A 152 -28.62 -2.67 -13.57
N ALA A 153 -27.62 -3.41 -14.06
CA ALA A 153 -27.16 -4.65 -13.47
C ALA A 153 -26.18 -4.47 -12.31
N LEU A 154 -25.70 -3.23 -12.05
CA LEU A 154 -24.68 -2.94 -11.05
C LEU A 154 -25.19 -1.94 -10.00
N PRO A 155 -24.97 -2.17 -8.69
CA PRO A 155 -25.14 -1.13 -7.67
C PRO A 155 -24.22 0.06 -7.93
N MET A 156 -24.59 1.25 -7.44
CA MET A 156 -23.80 2.49 -7.61
C MET A 156 -22.38 2.32 -7.05
N PHE A 157 -22.22 1.66 -5.91
CA PHE A 157 -20.91 1.31 -5.35
C PHE A 157 -20.00 0.62 -6.38
N THR A 158 -20.49 -0.49 -6.94
CA THR A 158 -19.72 -1.29 -7.91
C THR A 158 -19.40 -0.49 -9.18
N PHE A 159 -20.35 0.33 -9.64
CA PHE A 159 -20.17 1.20 -10.79
C PHE A 159 -19.05 2.23 -10.58
N ILE A 160 -19.03 2.91 -9.42
CA ILE A 160 -17.99 3.90 -9.09
C ILE A 160 -16.61 3.24 -8.99
N ALA A 161 -16.52 2.12 -8.26
CA ALA A 161 -15.26 1.40 -8.07
C ALA A 161 -14.69 0.87 -9.42
N LEU A 162 -15.54 0.26 -10.26
CA LEU A 162 -15.12 -0.20 -11.60
C LEU A 162 -14.76 0.95 -12.54
N THR A 163 -15.50 2.06 -12.49
CA THR A 163 -15.18 3.27 -13.27
C THR A 163 -13.80 3.81 -12.88
N THR A 164 -13.50 3.84 -11.58
CA THR A 164 -12.17 4.22 -11.08
C THR A 164 -11.09 3.31 -11.67
N LEU A 165 -11.28 1.99 -11.64
CA LEU A 165 -10.33 1.04 -12.23
C LEU A 165 -10.15 1.23 -13.74
N VAL A 166 -11.22 1.46 -14.48
CA VAL A 166 -11.14 1.72 -15.93
C VAL A 166 -10.32 2.97 -16.21
N LEU A 167 -10.58 4.06 -15.50
CA LEU A 167 -9.86 5.32 -15.67
C LEU A 167 -8.38 5.18 -15.30
N THR A 168 -8.06 4.58 -14.16
CA THR A 168 -6.67 4.42 -13.71
C THR A 168 -5.91 3.43 -14.61
N THR A 169 -6.57 2.39 -15.14
CA THR A 169 -6.00 1.47 -16.13
C THR A 169 -5.67 2.20 -17.43
N ALA A 170 -6.60 2.99 -17.96
CA ALA A 170 -6.37 3.78 -19.16
C ALA A 170 -5.17 4.73 -18.97
N ILE A 171 -5.14 5.48 -17.88
CA ILE A 171 -4.04 6.42 -17.58
C ILE A 171 -2.69 5.69 -17.50
N ASN A 172 -2.62 4.55 -16.80
CA ASN A 172 -1.40 3.74 -16.70
C ASN A 172 -0.95 3.17 -18.05
N ALA A 173 -1.88 2.86 -18.95
CA ALA A 173 -1.58 2.35 -20.28
C ALA A 173 -1.05 3.44 -21.23
N PHE A 174 -1.51 4.71 -21.10
CA PHE A 174 -1.16 5.80 -22.00
C PHE A 174 0.22 6.42 -21.77
N GLY A 175 0.86 6.17 -20.64
CA GLY A 175 2.24 6.57 -20.46
C GLY A 175 2.59 7.17 -19.10
N VAL A 176 3.80 6.90 -18.68
CA VAL A 176 4.34 7.27 -17.36
C VAL A 176 4.33 8.79 -17.10
N ARG A 177 4.45 9.62 -18.15
CA ARG A 177 4.44 11.08 -17.98
C ARG A 177 3.09 11.60 -17.48
N LEU A 178 1.97 11.05 -17.99
CA LEU A 178 0.63 11.42 -17.52
C LEU A 178 0.42 10.96 -16.07
N VAL A 179 0.81 9.71 -15.76
CA VAL A 179 0.80 9.17 -14.39
C VAL A 179 1.59 10.09 -13.45
N ALA A 180 2.82 10.47 -13.81
CA ALA A 180 3.68 11.34 -13.01
C ALA A 180 3.07 12.73 -12.79
N THR A 181 2.49 13.33 -13.83
CA THR A 181 1.86 14.65 -13.73
C THR A 181 0.67 14.62 -12.78
N LEU A 182 -0.23 13.64 -12.92
CA LEU A 182 -1.38 13.50 -12.04
C LEU A 182 -0.98 13.21 -10.60
N ASN A 183 0.03 12.35 -10.38
CA ASN A 183 0.55 12.10 -9.03
C ASN A 183 1.21 13.34 -8.43
N ASN A 184 1.99 14.12 -9.19
CA ASN A 184 2.58 15.37 -8.68
C ASN A 184 1.50 16.37 -8.23
N ILE A 185 0.45 16.55 -9.02
CA ILE A 185 -0.67 17.43 -8.67
C ILE A 185 -1.41 16.86 -7.45
N GLY A 186 -1.74 15.57 -7.46
CA GLY A 186 -2.46 14.92 -6.38
C GLY A 186 -1.71 15.00 -5.04
N VAL A 187 -0.40 14.73 -5.04
CA VAL A 187 0.44 14.83 -3.83
C VAL A 187 0.52 16.27 -3.31
N ALA A 188 0.69 17.25 -4.21
CA ALA A 188 0.69 18.65 -3.79
C ALA A 188 -0.66 19.03 -3.16
N THR A 189 -1.77 18.62 -3.77
CA THR A 189 -3.12 18.84 -3.26
C THR A 189 -3.34 18.11 -1.93
N GLU A 190 -2.88 16.86 -1.82
CA GLU A 190 -3.00 16.06 -0.59
C GLU A 190 -2.22 16.69 0.57
N ILE A 191 -0.92 16.98 0.38
CA ILE A 191 -0.09 17.55 1.45
C ILE A 191 -0.62 18.91 1.88
N LEU A 192 -0.89 19.81 0.91
CA LEU A 192 -1.42 21.13 1.22
C LEU A 192 -2.79 21.04 1.87
N GLY A 193 -3.69 20.23 1.33
CA GLY A 193 -5.02 20.00 1.89
C GLY A 193 -4.94 19.48 3.32
N MET A 194 -4.22 18.39 3.56
CA MET A 194 -4.09 17.82 4.90
C MET A 194 -3.52 18.82 5.91
N VAL A 195 -2.47 19.55 5.56
CA VAL A 195 -1.85 20.54 6.47
C VAL A 195 -2.81 21.69 6.73
N VAL A 196 -3.42 22.27 5.69
CA VAL A 196 -4.35 23.41 5.84
C VAL A 196 -5.56 23.01 6.68
N PHE A 197 -6.21 21.88 6.36
CA PHE A 197 -7.39 21.45 7.11
C PHE A 197 -7.03 20.98 8.54
N ALA A 198 -5.87 20.35 8.74
CA ALA A 198 -5.39 20.02 10.08
C ALA A 198 -5.19 21.30 10.93
N LEU A 199 -4.61 22.35 10.37
CA LEU A 199 -4.47 23.64 11.06
C LEU A 199 -5.81 24.28 11.36
N ILE A 200 -6.76 24.25 10.41
CA ILE A 200 -8.12 24.76 10.64
C ILE A 200 -8.79 24.00 11.79
N LEU A 201 -8.73 22.67 11.80
CA LEU A 201 -9.29 21.86 12.88
C LEU A 201 -8.62 22.19 14.23
N LEU A 202 -7.30 22.26 14.29
CA LEU A 202 -6.56 22.53 15.53
C LEU A 202 -6.87 23.91 16.11
N PHE A 203 -7.05 24.94 15.29
CA PHE A 203 -7.22 26.30 15.77
C PHE A 203 -8.68 26.72 15.94
N PHE A 204 -9.60 26.12 15.18
CA PHE A 204 -11.00 26.58 15.12
C PHE A 204 -12.02 25.52 15.54
N ALA A 205 -11.66 24.24 15.59
CA ALA A 205 -12.56 23.14 15.89
C ALA A 205 -12.01 22.17 16.96
N ASN A 206 -11.21 22.68 17.88
CA ASN A 206 -10.66 21.87 18.97
C ASN A 206 -11.72 21.69 20.07
N HIS A 207 -12.15 20.45 20.31
CA HIS A 207 -13.15 20.08 21.31
C HIS A 207 -12.56 19.23 22.43
N GLN A 208 -11.37 18.65 22.25
CA GLN A 208 -10.74 17.71 23.19
C GLN A 208 -9.44 18.26 23.76
N SER A 209 -9.15 17.93 25.02
CA SER A 209 -7.84 18.24 25.61
C SER A 209 -6.78 17.23 25.12
N PRO A 210 -5.49 17.59 25.04
CA PRO A 210 -4.44 16.66 24.64
C PRO A 210 -4.33 15.40 25.52
N SER A 211 -4.85 15.42 26.74
CA SER A 211 -4.88 14.25 27.63
C SER A 211 -5.71 13.09 27.07
N VAL A 212 -6.62 13.36 26.14
CA VAL A 212 -7.42 12.33 25.45
C VAL A 212 -6.56 11.29 24.74
N LEU A 213 -5.39 11.71 24.24
CA LEU A 213 -4.45 10.83 23.53
C LEU A 213 -3.84 9.71 24.41
N LEU A 214 -4.09 9.73 25.71
CA LEU A 214 -3.66 8.72 26.65
C LEU A 214 -4.81 7.84 27.16
N GLN A 215 -5.99 7.95 26.55
CA GLN A 215 -7.20 7.28 26.99
C GLN A 215 -7.72 6.28 25.93
N THR A 216 -8.32 5.20 26.39
CA THR A 216 -8.89 4.13 25.57
C THR A 216 -10.41 4.26 25.35
N PHE A 217 -11.09 5.10 26.15
CA PHE A 217 -12.54 5.35 26.07
C PHE A 217 -13.39 4.07 26.03
N GLY A 218 -13.09 3.11 26.88
CA GLY A 218 -13.85 1.85 26.95
C GLY A 218 -13.36 0.75 25.99
N ALA A 219 -12.40 1.03 25.09
CA ALA A 219 -11.85 0.00 24.22
C ALA A 219 -11.06 -1.08 24.99
N GLU A 220 -10.50 -0.73 26.15
CA GLU A 220 -9.80 -1.68 27.01
C GLU A 220 -10.77 -2.63 27.70
N GLU A 221 -11.90 -2.13 28.16
CA GLU A 221 -12.97 -2.93 28.76
C GLU A 221 -13.55 -3.93 27.75
N ALA A 222 -13.70 -3.53 26.49
CA ALA A 222 -14.13 -4.41 25.40
C ALA A 222 -13.11 -5.55 25.14
N ASN A 223 -11.86 -5.37 25.56
CA ASN A 223 -10.80 -6.36 25.48
C ASN A 223 -10.48 -7.02 26.84
N ASN A 224 -11.48 -7.18 27.70
CA ASN A 224 -11.37 -7.79 29.05
C ASN A 224 -10.34 -7.09 29.96
N GLY A 225 -10.18 -5.78 29.84
CA GLY A 225 -9.19 -4.99 30.57
C GLY A 225 -7.75 -5.21 30.10
N ASN A 226 -7.54 -5.78 28.91
CA ASN A 226 -6.21 -6.06 28.38
C ASN A 226 -5.71 -4.88 27.51
N PHE A 227 -4.97 -3.96 28.15
CA PHE A 227 -4.38 -2.81 27.47
C PHE A 227 -3.45 -3.18 26.30
N ALA A 228 -2.65 -4.25 26.44
CA ALA A 228 -1.71 -4.65 25.39
C ALA A 228 -2.46 -5.13 24.13
N ALA A 229 -3.56 -5.87 24.30
CA ALA A 229 -4.42 -6.29 23.20
C ALA A 229 -5.09 -5.07 22.53
N THR A 230 -5.67 -4.16 23.31
CA THR A 230 -6.27 -2.92 22.82
C THR A 230 -5.28 -2.08 22.01
N PHE A 231 -4.07 -1.89 22.54
CA PHE A 231 -3.03 -1.14 21.85
C PHE A 231 -2.54 -1.85 20.58
N ALA A 232 -2.43 -3.19 20.59
CA ALA A 232 -2.10 -3.98 19.40
C ALA A 232 -3.14 -3.85 18.29
N LEU A 233 -4.42 -3.87 18.64
CA LEU A 233 -5.52 -3.64 17.70
C LEU A 233 -5.53 -2.22 17.14
N ALA A 234 -5.17 -1.23 17.95
CA ALA A 234 -5.06 0.17 17.54
C ALA A 234 -4.04 0.40 16.39
N PHE A 235 -3.06 -0.49 16.22
CA PHE A 235 -2.10 -0.42 15.11
C PHE A 235 -2.72 -0.60 13.72
N PHE A 236 -3.92 -1.16 13.63
CA PHE A 236 -4.53 -1.57 12.36
C PHE A 236 -4.50 -0.44 11.31
N MET A 237 -4.97 0.76 11.67
CA MET A 237 -4.98 1.91 10.77
C MET A 237 -3.55 2.27 10.32
N SER A 238 -2.63 2.40 11.27
CA SER A 238 -1.27 2.89 10.99
C SER A 238 -0.47 1.92 10.11
N ILE A 239 -0.61 0.60 10.33
CA ILE A 239 0.07 -0.41 9.51
C ILE A 239 -0.46 -0.48 8.08
N PHE A 240 -1.76 -0.18 7.87
CA PHE A 240 -2.33 -0.10 6.53
C PHE A 240 -1.80 1.09 5.73
N ILE A 241 -1.54 2.22 6.39
CA ILE A 241 -1.19 3.45 5.68
C ILE A 241 0.28 3.44 5.25
N LEU A 242 1.20 3.15 6.17
CA LEU A 242 2.63 3.44 5.98
C LEU A 242 3.38 2.26 5.33
N TYR A 243 2.98 1.87 4.12
CA TYR A 243 3.72 0.94 3.25
C TYR A 243 3.66 1.38 1.77
N GLY A 244 4.34 0.68 0.88
CA GLY A 244 4.37 1.01 -0.56
C GLY A 244 5.43 2.04 -0.95
N PHE A 245 6.27 2.49 -0.01
CA PHE A 245 7.38 3.41 -0.28
C PHE A 245 8.43 2.84 -1.25
N ASP A 246 8.53 1.53 -1.39
CA ASP A 246 9.36 0.85 -2.40
C ASP A 246 8.93 1.12 -3.85
N THR A 247 7.75 1.72 -4.04
CA THR A 247 7.26 2.19 -5.34
C THR A 247 8.27 3.12 -6.02
N ALA A 248 9.00 3.96 -5.27
CA ALA A 248 10.09 4.75 -5.81
C ALA A 248 11.18 3.86 -6.46
N GLY A 249 11.46 2.70 -5.89
CA GLY A 249 12.36 1.69 -6.48
C GLY A 249 11.72 0.95 -7.65
N THR A 250 10.42 0.64 -7.57
CA THR A 250 9.67 -0.04 -8.62
C THR A 250 9.66 0.73 -9.95
N PHE A 251 9.67 2.05 -9.90
CA PHE A 251 9.80 2.92 -11.07
C PHE A 251 11.26 3.26 -11.43
N GLY A 252 12.24 2.53 -10.91
CA GLY A 252 13.67 2.81 -11.11
C GLY A 252 14.10 2.85 -12.56
N GLU A 253 13.61 1.96 -13.42
CA GLU A 253 13.94 1.95 -14.86
C GLU A 253 13.40 3.18 -15.60
N GLU A 254 12.38 3.86 -15.07
CA GLU A 254 11.77 5.08 -15.64
C GLU A 254 12.30 6.36 -14.98
N THR A 255 13.16 6.24 -13.95
CA THR A 255 13.70 7.34 -13.15
C THR A 255 15.09 7.75 -13.68
N ILE A 256 15.32 9.06 -13.80
CA ILE A 256 16.60 9.67 -14.17
C ILE A 256 17.51 9.64 -12.93
N ASP A 257 18.78 9.25 -13.06
CA ASP A 257 19.73 9.08 -11.96
C ASP A 257 19.17 8.16 -10.86
N ALA A 258 18.57 7.03 -11.27
CA ALA A 258 17.75 6.18 -10.44
C ALA A 258 18.46 5.67 -9.18
N SER A 259 19.74 5.31 -9.27
CA SER A 259 20.56 4.87 -8.11
C SER A 259 20.65 5.91 -7.00
N ARG A 260 20.38 7.18 -7.30
CA ARG A 260 20.38 8.29 -6.34
C ARG A 260 18.98 8.77 -5.99
N GLN A 261 18.08 8.84 -6.98
CA GLN A 261 16.75 9.42 -6.77
C GLN A 261 15.78 8.44 -6.12
N ALA A 262 15.84 7.15 -6.45
CA ALA A 262 14.96 6.16 -5.85
C ALA A 262 15.16 6.00 -4.32
N PRO A 263 16.40 5.88 -3.79
CA PRO A 263 16.63 5.87 -2.34
C PRO A 263 16.07 7.12 -1.63
N ARG A 264 16.24 8.29 -2.25
CA ARG A 264 15.70 9.55 -1.72
C ARG A 264 14.17 9.55 -1.72
N GLY A 265 13.56 9.07 -2.82
CA GLY A 265 12.12 8.93 -2.93
C GLY A 265 11.54 8.03 -1.85
N ILE A 266 12.16 6.85 -1.61
CA ILE A 266 11.79 5.91 -0.55
C ILE A 266 11.81 6.59 0.83
N LEU A 267 12.94 7.18 1.21
CA LEU A 267 13.09 7.76 2.55
C LEU A 267 12.21 9.00 2.74
N SER A 268 12.16 9.88 1.73
CA SER A 268 11.34 11.09 1.81
C SER A 268 9.85 10.77 1.90
N SER A 269 9.36 9.74 1.19
CA SER A 269 7.94 9.37 1.27
C SER A 269 7.56 8.88 2.67
N VAL A 270 8.38 8.07 3.33
CA VAL A 270 8.12 7.62 4.70
C VAL A 270 8.14 8.79 5.69
N TRP A 271 9.16 9.66 5.62
CA TRP A 271 9.32 10.73 6.62
C TRP A 271 8.31 11.86 6.44
N ILE A 272 8.02 12.26 5.21
CA ILE A 272 7.04 13.31 4.95
C ILE A 272 5.63 12.81 5.26
N SER A 273 5.26 11.57 4.87
CA SER A 273 4.00 10.97 5.28
C SER A 273 3.90 10.83 6.79
N GLY A 274 5.00 10.42 7.45
CA GLY A 274 5.08 10.34 8.91
C GLY A 274 4.79 11.69 9.57
N ALA A 275 5.44 12.76 9.13
CA ALA A 275 5.28 14.11 9.70
C ALA A 275 3.87 14.67 9.44
N VAL A 276 3.37 14.56 8.21
CA VAL A 276 2.02 15.05 7.84
C VAL A 276 0.95 14.26 8.62
N GLY A 277 1.11 12.95 8.75
CA GLY A 277 0.15 12.10 9.46
C GLY A 277 0.08 12.39 10.97
N VAL A 278 1.20 12.71 11.62
CA VAL A 278 1.18 13.12 13.04
C VAL A 278 0.30 14.35 13.22
N VAL A 279 0.52 15.40 12.40
CA VAL A 279 -0.25 16.65 12.50
C VAL A 279 -1.72 16.42 12.18
N PHE A 280 -2.00 15.64 11.14
CA PHE A 280 -3.37 15.34 10.72
C PHE A 280 -4.14 14.52 11.77
N LEU A 281 -3.58 13.43 12.26
CA LEU A 281 -4.24 12.59 13.26
C LEU A 281 -4.45 13.32 14.58
N LEU A 282 -3.47 14.14 15.00
CA LEU A 282 -3.62 15.01 16.17
C LEU A 282 -4.83 15.94 15.99
N ALA A 283 -4.91 16.61 14.82
CA ALA A 283 -5.99 17.53 14.52
C ALA A 283 -7.35 16.86 14.51
N VAL A 284 -7.47 15.69 13.84
CA VAL A 284 -8.73 14.95 13.77
C VAL A 284 -9.17 14.49 15.15
N ILE A 285 -8.29 13.87 15.96
CA ILE A 285 -8.67 13.37 17.28
C ILE A 285 -9.06 14.50 18.22
N LEU A 286 -8.35 15.64 18.20
CA LEU A 286 -8.70 16.76 19.05
C LEU A 286 -9.97 17.50 18.59
N SER A 287 -10.39 17.32 17.35
CA SER A 287 -11.63 17.92 16.81
C SER A 287 -12.88 17.04 16.98
N LEU A 288 -12.75 15.85 17.56
CA LEU A 288 -13.90 14.97 17.81
C LEU A 288 -14.83 15.59 18.86
N GLN A 289 -16.12 15.76 18.53
CA GLN A 289 -17.12 16.29 19.46
C GLN A 289 -17.52 15.24 20.51
N ASP A 290 -17.77 13.99 20.05
CA ASP A 290 -18.08 12.83 20.88
C ASP A 290 -17.24 11.63 20.45
N ILE A 291 -16.29 11.25 21.30
CA ILE A 291 -15.37 10.14 21.02
C ILE A 291 -16.12 8.80 21.03
N SER A 292 -17.04 8.59 21.97
CA SER A 292 -17.76 7.34 22.09
C SER A 292 -18.67 7.11 20.88
N ALA A 293 -19.37 8.15 20.41
CA ALA A 293 -20.15 8.09 19.19
C ALA A 293 -19.27 7.82 17.95
N THR A 294 -18.11 8.48 17.88
CA THR A 294 -17.12 8.27 16.80
C THR A 294 -16.60 6.82 16.78
N MET A 295 -16.30 6.25 17.94
CA MET A 295 -15.88 4.85 18.07
C MET A 295 -16.98 3.89 17.61
N ALA A 296 -18.21 4.13 18.03
CA ALA A 296 -19.37 3.32 17.63
C ALA A 296 -19.64 3.40 16.12
N GLU A 297 -19.54 4.60 15.53
CA GLU A 297 -19.63 4.80 14.07
C GLU A 297 -18.55 3.98 13.34
N GLY A 298 -17.30 4.05 13.78
CA GLY A 298 -16.19 3.32 13.18
C GLY A 298 -16.34 1.81 13.27
N LEU A 299 -16.78 1.28 14.39
CA LEU A 299 -17.06 -0.16 14.56
C LEU A 299 -18.28 -0.60 13.76
N GLY A 300 -19.24 0.30 13.51
CA GLY A 300 -20.39 0.08 12.64
C GLY A 300 -20.05 0.10 11.14
N GLY A 301 -18.80 0.34 10.76
CA GLY A 301 -18.35 0.43 9.35
C GLY A 301 -18.55 1.80 8.72
N GLY A 302 -18.84 2.84 9.51
CA GLY A 302 -18.91 4.23 9.07
C GLY A 302 -17.53 4.85 8.85
N PHE A 303 -17.53 6.08 8.34
CA PHE A 303 -16.32 6.86 8.01
C PHE A 303 -16.22 8.12 8.87
N PRO A 304 -15.82 8.00 10.15
CA PRO A 304 -15.86 9.09 11.12
C PRO A 304 -15.06 10.34 10.71
N ILE A 305 -14.08 10.19 9.82
CA ILE A 305 -13.37 11.35 9.27
C ILE A 305 -14.32 12.24 8.45
N ALA A 306 -15.17 11.64 7.60
CA ALA A 306 -16.16 12.41 6.84
C ALA A 306 -17.12 13.15 7.78
N THR A 307 -17.70 12.43 8.75
CA THR A 307 -18.60 12.99 9.76
C THR A 307 -17.93 14.11 10.55
N THR A 308 -16.70 13.90 11.05
CA THR A 308 -15.94 14.91 11.80
C THR A 308 -15.68 16.17 10.96
N ILE A 309 -15.29 15.99 9.70
CA ILE A 309 -14.98 17.09 8.79
C ILE A 309 -16.25 17.89 8.48
N LEU A 310 -17.32 17.24 8.06
CA LEU A 310 -18.58 17.89 7.70
C LEU A 310 -19.23 18.62 8.88
N THR A 311 -19.13 18.05 10.08
CA THR A 311 -19.68 18.64 11.30
C THR A 311 -18.89 19.87 11.76
N ASN A 312 -17.55 19.81 11.70
CA ASN A 312 -16.71 20.91 12.19
C ASN A 312 -16.43 22.00 11.14
N LEU A 313 -16.52 21.67 9.85
CA LEU A 313 -16.20 22.57 8.75
C LEU A 313 -17.46 22.87 7.90
N ASN A 314 -18.58 23.13 8.58
CA ASN A 314 -19.89 23.39 7.97
C ASN A 314 -20.08 24.83 7.50
N THR A 315 -19.03 25.67 7.55
CA THR A 315 -19.10 27.06 7.05
C THR A 315 -19.36 27.08 5.56
N GLU A 316 -20.49 27.62 5.15
CA GLU A 316 -20.86 27.82 3.75
C GLU A 316 -19.98 28.88 3.10
N LEU A 317 -19.50 28.56 1.92
CA LEU A 317 -18.83 29.48 1.00
C LEU A 317 -19.78 29.87 -0.15
N ALA A 318 -19.24 30.50 -1.19
CA ALA A 318 -20.04 30.84 -2.38
C ALA A 318 -20.71 29.60 -3.00
N ALA A 319 -21.96 29.73 -3.43
CA ALA A 319 -22.76 28.67 -4.07
C ALA A 319 -23.23 27.53 -3.15
N GLY A 320 -23.25 27.71 -1.82
CA GLY A 320 -23.78 26.71 -0.89
C GLY A 320 -22.84 25.53 -0.63
N ILE A 321 -21.59 25.60 -1.09
CA ILE A 321 -20.57 24.58 -0.84
C ILE A 321 -19.90 24.89 0.50
N THR A 322 -19.78 23.88 1.36
CA THR A 322 -19.09 24.00 2.65
C THR A 322 -17.58 23.78 2.53
N VAL A 323 -16.83 24.27 3.52
CA VAL A 323 -15.38 24.00 3.63
C VAL A 323 -15.09 22.51 3.76
N GLY A 324 -15.97 21.79 4.48
CA GLY A 324 -15.86 20.33 4.64
C GLY A 324 -16.00 19.57 3.33
N GLU A 325 -16.98 19.97 2.49
CA GLU A 325 -17.16 19.35 1.17
C GLU A 325 -15.94 19.57 0.26
N ILE A 326 -15.35 20.77 0.28
CA ILE A 326 -14.09 21.03 -0.46
C ILE A 326 -13.00 20.04 -0.02
N TYR A 327 -12.92 19.76 1.29
CA TYR A 327 -11.93 18.79 1.77
C TYR A 327 -12.24 17.36 1.33
N LEU A 328 -13.51 16.96 1.27
CA LEU A 328 -13.87 15.65 0.69
C LEU A 328 -13.48 15.54 -0.79
N PHE A 329 -13.55 16.63 -1.57
CA PHE A 329 -13.00 16.64 -2.94
C PHE A 329 -11.47 16.49 -2.97
N VAL A 330 -10.74 17.08 -2.01
CA VAL A 330 -9.29 16.84 -1.86
C VAL A 330 -9.02 15.38 -1.55
N ILE A 331 -9.78 14.77 -0.64
CA ILE A 331 -9.66 13.33 -0.34
C ILE A 331 -9.97 12.49 -1.59
N LEU A 332 -11.04 12.81 -2.33
CA LEU A 332 -11.39 12.11 -3.57
C LEU A 332 -10.25 12.13 -4.58
N ALA A 333 -9.63 13.29 -4.79
CA ALA A 333 -8.46 13.41 -5.67
C ALA A 333 -7.29 12.55 -5.16
N SER A 334 -7.04 12.55 -3.84
CA SER A 334 -5.97 11.77 -3.21
C SER A 334 -6.20 10.25 -3.37
N VAL A 335 -7.42 9.77 -3.12
CA VAL A 335 -7.76 8.34 -3.27
C VAL A 335 -7.64 7.90 -4.73
N PHE A 336 -8.03 8.76 -5.67
CA PHE A 336 -7.88 8.48 -7.10
C PHE A 336 -6.40 8.33 -7.51
N VAL A 337 -5.52 9.27 -7.11
CA VAL A 337 -4.10 9.19 -7.46
C VAL A 337 -3.38 8.08 -6.67
N CYS A 338 -3.85 7.76 -5.47
CA CYS A 338 -3.40 6.58 -4.72
C CYS A 338 -3.69 5.30 -5.51
N THR A 339 -4.93 5.10 -5.96
CA THR A 339 -5.31 3.96 -6.81
C THR A 339 -4.44 3.90 -8.07
N LEU A 340 -4.20 5.05 -8.72
CA LEU A 340 -3.37 5.17 -9.91
C LEU A 340 -1.91 4.75 -9.66
N ALA A 341 -1.32 5.18 -8.54
CA ALA A 341 0.06 4.85 -8.17
C ALA A 341 0.23 3.37 -7.82
N ILE A 342 -0.71 2.81 -7.04
CA ILE A 342 -0.70 1.38 -6.65
C ILE A 342 -0.84 0.50 -7.89
N GLN A 343 -1.79 0.81 -8.78
CA GLN A 343 -1.97 0.07 -10.03
C GLN A 343 -0.75 0.20 -10.94
N GLY A 344 -0.11 1.37 -10.96
CA GLY A 344 1.15 1.59 -11.66
C GLY A 344 2.28 0.70 -11.15
N ALA A 345 2.42 0.57 -9.83
CA ALA A 345 3.39 -0.31 -9.19
C ALA A 345 3.11 -1.80 -9.47
N ALA A 346 1.84 -2.24 -9.32
CA ALA A 346 1.40 -3.59 -9.65
C ALA A 346 1.67 -3.95 -11.13
N THR A 347 1.47 -2.99 -12.02
CA THR A 347 1.76 -3.13 -13.46
C THR A 347 3.25 -3.40 -13.70
N ARG A 348 4.17 -2.67 -13.02
CA ARG A 348 5.63 -2.87 -13.15
C ARG A 348 6.06 -4.17 -12.51
N MET A 349 5.42 -4.58 -11.43
CA MET A 349 5.64 -5.89 -10.81
C MET A 349 5.28 -7.02 -11.78
N MET A 350 4.06 -6.98 -12.35
CA MET A 350 3.61 -7.94 -13.34
C MET A 350 4.51 -7.98 -14.58
N PHE A 351 4.88 -6.79 -15.10
CA PHE A 351 5.82 -6.66 -16.21
C PHE A 351 7.16 -7.31 -15.90
N SER A 352 7.75 -7.02 -14.75
CA SER A 352 9.05 -7.55 -14.34
C SER A 352 9.06 -9.07 -14.21
N MET A 353 8.05 -9.64 -13.53
CA MET A 353 7.90 -11.09 -13.42
C MET A 353 7.62 -11.76 -14.77
N SER A 354 6.89 -11.09 -15.66
CA SER A 354 6.55 -11.60 -17.00
C SER A 354 7.74 -11.54 -17.95
N ARG A 355 8.55 -10.47 -17.89
CA ARG A 355 9.82 -10.35 -18.60
C ARG A 355 10.77 -11.50 -18.25
N ASP A 356 10.79 -11.89 -16.97
CA ASP A 356 11.55 -13.06 -16.49
C ASP A 356 10.84 -14.40 -16.76
N ARG A 357 9.75 -14.41 -17.54
CA ARG A 357 8.93 -15.61 -17.86
C ARG A 357 8.43 -16.38 -16.64
N ARG A 358 8.16 -15.67 -15.53
CA ARG A 358 7.72 -16.23 -14.26
C ARG A 358 6.22 -16.18 -14.02
N LEU A 359 5.46 -15.55 -14.94
CA LEU A 359 4.00 -15.55 -14.96
C LEU A 359 3.48 -16.25 -16.23
N PRO A 360 2.24 -16.80 -16.19
CA PRO A 360 1.59 -17.31 -17.39
C PRO A 360 1.44 -16.16 -18.40
N PHE A 361 1.47 -16.48 -19.70
CA PHE A 361 1.38 -15.51 -20.79
C PHE A 361 2.46 -14.40 -20.75
N GLY A 362 3.66 -14.70 -20.21
CA GLY A 362 4.74 -13.73 -20.00
C GLY A 362 5.11 -12.92 -21.25
N GLY A 363 5.00 -13.49 -22.46
CA GLY A 363 5.24 -12.76 -23.71
C GLY A 363 4.27 -11.61 -23.96
N ALA A 364 3.01 -11.74 -23.54
CA ALA A 364 2.00 -10.68 -23.70
C ALA A 364 2.19 -9.59 -22.63
N TRP A 365 2.32 -9.96 -21.37
CA TRP A 365 2.37 -9.01 -20.26
C TRP A 365 3.77 -8.43 -20.01
N GLY A 366 4.83 -9.11 -20.47
CA GLY A 366 6.20 -8.61 -20.51
C GLY A 366 6.51 -7.72 -21.73
N SER A 367 5.51 -7.39 -22.56
CA SER A 367 5.69 -6.54 -23.71
C SER A 367 5.54 -5.06 -23.37
N VAL A 368 6.35 -4.21 -24.02
CA VAL A 368 6.31 -2.76 -23.90
C VAL A 368 5.65 -2.17 -25.15
N SER A 369 4.68 -1.27 -24.98
CA SER A 369 4.04 -0.54 -26.06
C SER A 369 5.08 0.28 -26.86
N THR A 370 5.12 0.10 -28.18
CA THR A 370 6.04 0.82 -29.06
C THR A 370 5.78 2.34 -29.07
N ARG A 371 4.51 2.74 -28.93
CA ARG A 371 4.07 4.15 -28.95
C ARG A 371 4.30 4.85 -27.62
N PHE A 372 3.89 4.22 -26.51
CA PHE A 372 3.89 4.86 -25.18
C PHE A 372 5.10 4.48 -24.33
N ARG A 373 5.81 3.43 -24.70
CA ARG A 373 6.92 2.83 -23.95
C ARG A 373 6.55 2.50 -22.49
N THR A 374 5.35 1.93 -22.34
CA THR A 374 4.79 1.45 -21.06
C THR A 374 4.33 0.01 -21.22
N PRO A 375 4.26 -0.77 -20.15
CA PRO A 375 3.72 -2.14 -20.16
C PRO A 375 2.17 -2.12 -20.18
N ALA A 376 1.56 -1.62 -21.27
CA ALA A 376 0.11 -1.41 -21.38
C ALA A 376 -0.70 -2.69 -21.18
N ASN A 377 -0.25 -3.84 -21.72
CA ASN A 377 -0.93 -5.12 -21.54
C ASN A 377 -0.95 -5.57 -20.08
N ALA A 378 0.14 -5.36 -19.35
CA ALA A 378 0.19 -5.63 -17.91
C ALA A 378 -0.76 -4.69 -17.13
N ALA A 379 -0.87 -3.41 -17.52
CA ALA A 379 -1.81 -2.47 -16.90
C ALA A 379 -3.26 -2.94 -17.03
N VAL A 380 -3.66 -3.37 -18.22
CA VAL A 380 -5.00 -3.93 -18.47
C VAL A 380 -5.23 -5.20 -17.65
N ALA A 381 -4.25 -6.11 -17.63
CA ALA A 381 -4.37 -7.35 -16.87
C ALA A 381 -4.54 -7.08 -15.36
N VAL A 382 -3.76 -6.16 -14.79
CA VAL A 382 -3.89 -5.75 -13.37
C VAL A 382 -5.27 -5.13 -13.11
N GLY A 383 -5.76 -4.26 -14.00
CA GLY A 383 -7.10 -3.68 -13.89
C GLY A 383 -8.21 -4.73 -13.88
N VAL A 384 -8.13 -5.72 -14.76
CA VAL A 384 -9.08 -6.85 -14.81
C VAL A 384 -9.00 -7.70 -13.55
N LEU A 385 -7.79 -8.04 -13.07
CA LEU A 385 -7.61 -8.82 -11.85
C LEU A 385 -8.15 -8.08 -10.61
N ALA A 386 -7.97 -6.76 -10.53
CA ALA A 386 -8.49 -5.95 -9.44
C ALA A 386 -10.02 -5.76 -9.49
N ALA A 387 -10.63 -5.87 -10.68
CA ALA A 387 -12.08 -5.78 -10.83
C ALA A 387 -12.82 -7.03 -10.32
N ILE A 388 -12.20 -8.21 -10.38
CA ILE A 388 -12.83 -9.47 -9.96
C ILE A 388 -13.30 -9.43 -8.50
N PRO A 389 -12.47 -9.07 -7.50
CA PRO A 389 -12.91 -9.01 -6.12
C PRO A 389 -14.04 -7.97 -5.92
N ILE A 390 -14.03 -6.82 -6.61
CA ILE A 390 -15.10 -5.80 -6.49
C ILE A 390 -16.46 -6.39 -6.82
N LEU A 391 -16.53 -7.23 -7.86
CA LEU A 391 -17.77 -7.89 -8.27
C LEU A 391 -18.27 -8.93 -7.25
N VAL A 392 -17.38 -9.40 -6.35
CA VAL A 392 -17.67 -10.49 -5.41
C VAL A 392 -17.94 -9.98 -3.99
N VAL A 393 -17.22 -8.95 -3.52
CA VAL A 393 -17.20 -8.61 -2.07
C VAL A 393 -18.17 -7.50 -1.63
N GLY A 394 -18.62 -6.63 -2.52
CA GLY A 394 -19.49 -5.50 -2.15
C GLY A 394 -18.81 -4.46 -1.21
N PRO A 395 -19.60 -3.52 -0.61
CA PRO A 395 -19.06 -2.39 0.16
C PRO A 395 -18.20 -2.77 1.37
N ILE A 396 -18.68 -3.66 2.22
CA ILE A 396 -18.00 -4.09 3.46
C ILE A 396 -16.69 -4.82 3.13
N GLY A 397 -16.66 -5.53 2.00
CA GLY A 397 -15.47 -6.25 1.56
C GLY A 397 -14.26 -5.36 1.28
N GLY A 398 -14.44 -4.09 0.95
CA GLY A 398 -13.34 -3.16 0.67
C GLY A 398 -12.42 -2.95 1.87
N ILE A 399 -12.97 -2.73 3.07
CA ILE A 399 -12.19 -2.59 4.32
C ILE A 399 -11.47 -3.90 4.65
N THR A 400 -12.17 -5.01 4.51
CA THR A 400 -11.59 -6.34 4.76
C THR A 400 -10.44 -6.66 3.84
N LEU A 401 -10.56 -6.32 2.56
CA LEU A 401 -9.48 -6.48 1.60
C LEU A 401 -8.24 -5.66 1.98
N SER A 402 -8.41 -4.50 2.61
CA SER A 402 -7.29 -3.68 3.06
C SER A 402 -6.41 -4.40 4.10
N ILE A 403 -7.04 -5.17 4.99
CA ILE A 403 -6.34 -5.95 6.02
C ILE A 403 -5.50 -7.06 5.39
N ALA A 404 -6.13 -7.84 4.49
CA ALA A 404 -5.44 -8.93 3.81
C ALA A 404 -4.26 -8.42 2.96
N ALA A 405 -4.45 -7.30 2.26
CA ALA A 405 -3.41 -6.64 1.49
C ALA A 405 -2.24 -6.21 2.38
N THR A 406 -2.53 -5.59 3.53
CA THR A 406 -1.52 -5.19 4.50
C THR A 406 -0.66 -6.38 4.94
N GLY A 407 -1.29 -7.47 5.37
CA GLY A 407 -0.58 -8.67 5.79
C GLY A 407 0.34 -9.25 4.72
N LEU A 408 -0.14 -9.32 3.47
CA LEU A 408 0.66 -9.79 2.34
C LEU A 408 1.85 -8.88 2.01
N ILE A 409 1.69 -7.56 2.15
CA ILE A 409 2.79 -6.60 1.94
C ILE A 409 3.86 -6.77 3.01
N TYR A 410 3.46 -6.82 4.30
CA TYR A 410 4.42 -7.05 5.38
C TYR A 410 5.14 -8.40 5.25
N LEU A 411 4.43 -9.46 4.85
CA LEU A 411 5.05 -10.75 4.56
C LEU A 411 6.09 -10.64 3.44
N SER A 412 5.77 -9.94 2.37
CA SER A 412 6.68 -9.76 1.23
C SER A 412 7.91 -8.93 1.61
N TYR A 413 7.72 -7.86 2.40
CA TYR A 413 8.81 -7.05 2.95
C TYR A 413 9.71 -7.87 3.88
N PHE A 414 9.11 -8.69 4.74
CA PHE A 414 9.84 -9.59 5.63
C PHE A 414 10.70 -10.60 4.85
N LEU A 415 10.11 -11.25 3.83
CA LEU A 415 10.83 -12.21 2.98
C LEU A 415 11.97 -11.54 2.19
N CYS A 416 11.76 -10.32 1.70
CA CYS A 416 12.81 -9.53 1.06
C CYS A 416 13.95 -9.23 2.04
N ASN A 417 13.63 -8.70 3.22
CA ASN A 417 14.63 -8.42 4.26
C ASN A 417 15.37 -9.67 4.72
N LEU A 418 14.69 -10.82 4.77
CA LEU A 418 15.32 -12.11 5.08
C LEU A 418 16.36 -12.47 4.01
N GLY A 419 16.02 -12.31 2.73
CA GLY A 419 16.96 -12.49 1.62
C GLY A 419 18.18 -11.58 1.73
N VAL A 420 17.97 -10.32 2.09
CA VAL A 420 19.04 -9.33 2.32
C VAL A 420 19.93 -9.74 3.51
N ALA A 421 19.36 -10.19 4.64
CA ALA A 421 20.13 -10.65 5.80
C ALA A 421 21.03 -11.84 5.45
N VAL A 422 20.49 -12.80 4.69
CA VAL A 422 21.27 -13.93 4.19
C VAL A 422 22.40 -13.48 3.25
N ALA A 423 22.14 -12.53 2.36
CA ALA A 423 23.18 -11.97 1.48
C ALA A 423 24.27 -11.25 2.28
N ARG A 424 23.89 -10.46 3.30
CA ARG A 424 24.83 -9.76 4.19
C ARG A 424 25.72 -10.74 4.98
N SER A 425 25.18 -11.85 5.46
CA SER A 425 25.98 -12.87 6.14
C SER A 425 27.04 -13.51 5.22
N ARG A 426 26.85 -13.40 3.88
CA ARG A 426 27.79 -13.84 2.85
C ARG A 426 28.70 -12.71 2.33
N GLY A 427 28.64 -11.52 2.94
CA GLY A 427 29.53 -10.39 2.63
C GLY A 427 28.97 -9.35 1.64
N TRP A 428 27.67 -9.36 1.35
CA TRP A 428 27.03 -8.29 0.57
C TRP A 428 26.85 -7.01 1.44
N PRO A 429 26.98 -5.78 0.88
CA PRO A 429 27.42 -5.42 -0.46
C PRO A 429 28.95 -5.35 -0.56
N ARG A 430 29.53 -5.82 -1.68
CA ARG A 430 30.98 -5.72 -1.92
C ARG A 430 31.37 -4.43 -2.63
N LYS A 431 30.47 -3.89 -3.47
CA LYS A 431 30.64 -2.58 -4.12
C LYS A 431 29.79 -1.55 -3.42
N GLN A 432 30.27 -0.34 -3.29
CA GLN A 432 29.48 0.75 -2.73
C GLN A 432 28.57 1.35 -3.81
N ALA A 433 27.29 1.52 -3.47
CA ALA A 433 26.36 2.33 -4.24
C ALA A 433 26.30 3.76 -3.71
N TRP A 434 25.45 4.60 -4.29
CA TRP A 434 25.29 5.98 -3.81
C TRP A 434 24.78 6.05 -2.36
N PHE A 435 23.80 5.20 -2.02
CA PHE A 435 23.32 5.05 -0.66
C PHE A 435 23.81 3.71 -0.08
N ASN A 436 24.41 3.75 1.11
CA ASN A 436 25.04 2.59 1.71
C ASN A 436 24.94 2.64 3.24
N LEU A 437 24.45 1.59 3.86
CA LEU A 437 24.34 1.50 5.31
C LEU A 437 25.66 1.15 6.01
N GLY A 438 26.65 0.68 5.25
CA GLY A 438 27.97 0.33 5.77
C GLY A 438 27.89 -0.66 6.95
N ARG A 439 28.60 -0.33 8.07
CA ARG A 439 28.61 -1.17 9.28
C ARG A 439 27.24 -1.33 9.96
N TRP A 440 26.30 -0.41 9.71
CA TRP A 440 24.95 -0.45 10.26
C TRP A 440 23.99 -1.31 9.44
N GLY A 441 24.40 -1.79 8.28
CA GLY A 441 23.53 -2.56 7.40
C GLY A 441 22.92 -3.80 8.04
N MET A 442 23.74 -4.66 8.69
CA MET A 442 23.24 -5.86 9.35
C MET A 442 22.38 -5.55 10.60
N PRO A 443 22.79 -4.67 11.55
CA PRO A 443 21.94 -4.28 12.66
C PRO A 443 20.58 -3.72 12.24
N ILE A 444 20.53 -2.82 11.26
CA ILE A 444 19.28 -2.24 10.77
C ILE A 444 18.41 -3.31 10.09
N ASN A 445 19.02 -4.22 9.32
CA ASN A 445 18.29 -5.29 8.66
C ASN A 445 17.68 -6.27 9.65
N ILE A 446 18.40 -6.62 10.73
CA ILE A 446 17.86 -7.46 11.81
C ILE A 446 16.72 -6.73 12.53
N ALA A 447 16.85 -5.44 12.82
CA ALA A 447 15.80 -4.65 13.43
C ALA A 447 14.55 -4.58 12.52
N ALA A 448 14.73 -4.43 11.19
CA ALA A 448 13.65 -4.47 10.21
C ALA A 448 12.96 -5.84 10.14
N LEU A 449 13.70 -6.95 10.30
CA LEU A 449 13.13 -8.29 10.38
C LEU A 449 12.31 -8.49 11.65
N ILE A 450 12.84 -8.08 12.80
CA ILE A 450 12.11 -8.15 14.09
C ILE A 450 10.82 -7.33 13.98
N TRP A 451 10.91 -6.10 13.46
CA TRP A 451 9.76 -5.24 13.24
C TRP A 451 8.70 -5.90 12.33
N GLY A 452 9.12 -6.37 11.15
CA GLY A 452 8.21 -7.04 10.21
C GLY A 452 7.58 -8.29 10.80
N GLY A 453 8.34 -9.09 11.55
CA GLY A 453 7.84 -10.27 12.26
C GLY A 453 6.79 -9.93 13.31
N ILE A 454 7.03 -8.90 14.13
CA ILE A 454 6.06 -8.42 15.13
C ILE A 454 4.76 -7.95 14.43
N MET A 455 4.84 -7.21 13.34
CA MET A 455 3.65 -6.74 12.63
C MET A 455 2.88 -7.86 11.96
N ILE A 456 3.55 -8.86 11.37
CA ILE A 456 2.89 -10.04 10.82
C ILE A 456 2.17 -10.82 11.92
N LEU A 457 2.82 -11.03 13.06
CA LEU A 457 2.19 -11.69 14.21
C LEU A 457 0.99 -10.87 14.71
N ASN A 458 1.11 -9.54 14.79
CA ASN A 458 0.00 -8.69 15.19
C ASN A 458 -1.21 -8.84 14.25
N ILE A 459 -0.99 -8.84 12.93
CA ILE A 459 -2.06 -9.03 11.95
C ILE A 459 -2.68 -10.43 12.05
N SER A 460 -1.88 -11.47 12.23
CA SER A 460 -2.32 -12.85 12.41
C SER A 460 -3.14 -13.04 13.69
N LEU A 461 -2.68 -12.48 14.79
CA LEU A 461 -3.28 -12.66 16.12
C LEU A 461 -4.63 -11.96 16.26
N TRP A 462 -4.92 -10.93 15.46
CA TRP A 462 -6.25 -10.29 15.46
C TRP A 462 -7.39 -11.25 15.14
N ALA A 463 -7.09 -12.33 14.46
CA ALA A 463 -8.06 -13.37 14.15
C ALA A 463 -8.20 -14.42 15.26
N SER A 464 -7.41 -14.33 16.32
CA SER A 464 -7.44 -15.32 17.42
C SER A 464 -8.31 -14.83 18.58
N PRO A 465 -9.52 -15.40 18.77
CA PRO A 465 -10.40 -15.10 19.91
C PRO A 465 -9.72 -15.38 21.26
N GLU A 466 -8.81 -16.35 21.29
CA GLU A 466 -8.12 -16.80 22.51
C GLU A 466 -7.17 -15.75 23.07
N LEU A 467 -6.58 -14.90 22.22
CA LEU A 467 -5.61 -13.86 22.62
C LEU A 467 -6.28 -12.49 22.85
N PHE A 468 -7.32 -12.17 22.11
CA PHE A 468 -7.93 -10.83 22.09
C PHE A 468 -9.38 -10.80 22.54
N GLY A 469 -9.95 -11.94 22.97
CA GLY A 469 -11.33 -12.06 23.44
C GLY A 469 -12.38 -12.05 22.32
N ASP A 470 -13.62 -12.29 22.71
CA ASP A 470 -14.78 -12.28 21.80
C ASP A 470 -15.18 -10.85 21.43
N PHE A 471 -14.78 -10.41 20.25
CA PHE A 471 -15.28 -9.18 19.66
C PHE A 471 -16.68 -9.43 19.06
N GLY A 472 -17.73 -9.00 19.74
CA GLY A 472 -19.10 -8.93 19.20
C GLY A 472 -20.05 -10.06 19.52
N GLY A 473 -20.01 -10.64 20.73
CA GLY A 473 -21.20 -11.20 21.39
C GLY A 473 -21.71 -12.55 20.95
N GLU A 474 -21.09 -13.30 20.08
CA GLU A 474 -21.38 -14.71 19.77
C GLU A 474 -20.13 -15.47 19.31
N GLY A 475 -19.09 -15.44 20.13
CA GLY A 475 -17.99 -16.43 20.11
C GLY A 475 -17.13 -16.47 18.88
N ARG A 476 -16.99 -15.38 18.09
CA ARG A 476 -16.09 -15.40 16.93
C ARG A 476 -15.74 -13.98 16.51
N GLY A 477 -14.48 -13.64 16.62
CA GLY A 477 -13.95 -12.33 16.43
C GLY A 477 -14.40 -11.60 15.16
N PHE A 478 -14.01 -10.36 15.06
CA PHE A 478 -14.26 -9.39 13.99
C PHE A 478 -14.30 -9.96 12.54
N TRP A 479 -13.68 -11.10 12.30
CA TRP A 479 -13.55 -11.77 10.99
C TRP A 479 -14.76 -12.64 10.58
N ASN A 480 -15.60 -13.05 11.51
CA ASN A 480 -16.67 -14.01 11.24
C ASN A 480 -17.79 -13.46 10.32
N PRO A 481 -18.28 -12.21 10.50
CA PRO A 481 -19.26 -11.62 9.59
C PRO A 481 -18.71 -11.45 8.17
N LEU A 482 -17.40 -11.20 8.02
CA LEU A 482 -16.76 -10.90 6.77
C LEU A 482 -16.50 -12.14 5.92
N ILE A 483 -16.07 -13.25 6.54
CA ILE A 483 -15.95 -14.55 5.84
C ILE A 483 -17.34 -15.10 5.51
N ASN A 484 -18.29 -15.00 6.40
CA ASN A 484 -19.68 -15.40 6.14
C ASN A 484 -20.35 -14.55 5.04
N GLY A 485 -19.94 -13.27 4.88
CA GLY A 485 -20.38 -12.41 3.80
C GLY A 485 -19.74 -12.74 2.45
N LEU A 486 -18.47 -13.16 2.43
CA LEU A 486 -17.75 -13.54 1.22
C LEU A 486 -18.26 -14.84 0.58
N PHE A 487 -18.82 -15.75 1.38
CA PHE A 487 -19.34 -17.03 0.91
C PHE A 487 -20.87 -17.08 0.86
N THR A 488 -21.54 -15.95 0.68
CA THR A 488 -22.98 -15.92 0.39
C THR A 488 -23.19 -16.21 -1.10
N VAL A 489 -23.69 -17.36 -1.44
CA VAL A 489 -24.12 -17.68 -2.81
C VAL A 489 -25.64 -17.54 -2.87
N GLY A 490 -26.13 -16.62 -3.72
CA GLY A 490 -27.56 -16.42 -3.92
C GLY A 490 -28.34 -15.91 -2.68
N GLY A 491 -27.67 -15.14 -1.79
CA GLY A 491 -28.32 -14.57 -0.59
C GLY A 491 -28.45 -15.55 0.59
N GLN A 492 -27.99 -16.79 0.46
CA GLN A 492 -27.94 -17.76 1.56
C GLN A 492 -26.51 -17.87 2.11
N LYS A 493 -26.38 -17.70 3.44
CA LYS A 493 -25.11 -17.99 4.15
C LYS A 493 -24.79 -19.47 3.99
N LEU A 494 -23.54 -19.80 3.61
CA LEU A 494 -23.04 -21.16 3.71
C LEU A 494 -22.82 -21.47 5.19
N GLU A 495 -23.82 -22.06 5.83
CA GLU A 495 -23.73 -22.51 7.22
C GLU A 495 -22.75 -23.69 7.31
N GLY A 496 -21.87 -23.67 8.31
CA GLY A 496 -21.00 -24.80 8.65
C GLY A 496 -19.55 -24.70 8.18
N LEU A 497 -19.13 -23.64 7.48
CA LEU A 497 -17.70 -23.43 7.25
C LEU A 497 -17.03 -22.89 8.52
N PRO A 498 -15.85 -23.43 8.91
CA PRO A 498 -15.10 -22.89 10.03
C PRO A 498 -14.76 -21.43 9.76
N ALA A 499 -14.77 -20.59 10.79
CA ALA A 499 -14.33 -19.21 10.71
C ALA A 499 -12.80 -19.19 10.50
N TRP A 500 -12.38 -19.02 9.25
CA TRP A 500 -10.96 -18.94 8.90
C TRP A 500 -10.57 -17.47 8.80
N PRO A 501 -9.46 -17.05 9.41
CA PRO A 501 -8.98 -15.69 9.30
C PRO A 501 -8.61 -15.38 7.85
N LEU A 502 -9.04 -14.21 7.37
CA LEU A 502 -8.93 -13.87 5.95
C LEU A 502 -7.46 -13.80 5.47
N PHE A 503 -6.58 -13.22 6.28
CA PHE A 503 -5.17 -13.08 5.95
C PHE A 503 -4.50 -14.46 5.78
N GLU A 504 -4.63 -15.34 6.76
CA GLU A 504 -4.05 -16.69 6.74
C GLU A 504 -4.65 -17.55 5.63
N THR A 505 -5.95 -17.39 5.39
CA THR A 505 -6.63 -18.08 4.28
C THR A 505 -6.05 -17.63 2.95
N LEU A 506 -5.90 -16.33 2.74
CA LEU A 506 -5.34 -15.78 1.51
C LEU A 506 -3.87 -16.20 1.34
N VAL A 507 -3.06 -16.14 2.39
CA VAL A 507 -1.68 -16.64 2.39
C VAL A 507 -1.65 -18.14 2.05
N GLY A 508 -2.51 -18.95 2.66
CA GLY A 508 -2.62 -20.38 2.38
C GLY A 508 -2.99 -20.67 0.93
N VAL A 509 -4.00 -19.98 0.40
CA VAL A 509 -4.43 -20.12 -1.01
C VAL A 509 -3.31 -19.70 -1.97
N LEU A 510 -2.65 -18.58 -1.71
CA LEU A 510 -1.54 -18.10 -2.54
C LEU A 510 -0.31 -19.01 -2.44
N LEU A 511 -0.03 -19.56 -1.26
CA LEU A 511 1.06 -20.50 -1.08
C LEU A 511 0.81 -21.80 -1.86
N VAL A 512 -0.40 -22.39 -1.75
CA VAL A 512 -0.76 -23.62 -2.43
C VAL A 512 -0.80 -23.42 -3.95
N THR A 513 -1.51 -22.41 -4.43
CA THR A 513 -1.60 -22.11 -5.87
C THR A 513 -0.24 -21.73 -6.45
N GLY A 514 0.54 -20.95 -5.70
CA GLY A 514 1.90 -20.59 -6.05
C GLY A 514 2.82 -21.82 -6.11
N ALA A 515 2.77 -22.70 -5.12
CA ALA A 515 3.58 -23.93 -5.09
C ALA A 515 3.24 -24.88 -6.25
N ILE A 516 1.96 -25.06 -6.55
CA ILE A 516 1.52 -25.85 -7.71
C ILE A 516 2.06 -25.23 -9.00
N TYR A 517 1.85 -23.94 -9.21
CA TYR A 517 2.35 -23.25 -10.41
C TYR A 517 3.88 -23.33 -10.51
N TYR A 518 4.60 -23.10 -9.42
CA TYR A 518 6.05 -23.21 -9.38
C TYR A 518 6.53 -24.61 -9.74
N ALA A 519 5.93 -25.66 -9.18
CA ALA A 519 6.30 -27.03 -9.43
C ALA A 519 6.03 -27.48 -10.87
N VAL A 520 4.87 -27.08 -11.42
CA VAL A 520 4.43 -27.51 -12.77
C VAL A 520 5.08 -26.68 -13.87
N ALA A 521 5.14 -25.35 -13.70
CA ALA A 521 5.50 -24.45 -14.78
C ALA A 521 6.94 -23.92 -14.71
N LEU A 522 7.55 -23.86 -13.51
CA LEU A 522 8.81 -23.15 -13.31
C LEU A 522 10.00 -24.02 -12.89
N ARG A 523 9.77 -25.21 -12.32
CA ARG A 523 10.81 -26.06 -11.71
C ARG A 523 11.94 -26.47 -12.68
N GLY A 524 11.67 -26.57 -13.96
CA GLY A 524 12.66 -26.98 -14.98
C GLY A 524 13.10 -25.86 -15.94
N ARG A 525 12.60 -24.63 -15.77
CA ARG A 525 12.93 -23.55 -16.69
C ARG A 525 14.23 -22.86 -16.28
N PRO A 526 15.25 -22.80 -17.15
CA PRO A 526 16.42 -21.98 -16.89
C PRO A 526 15.99 -20.51 -16.72
N LEU A 527 16.74 -19.75 -15.94
CA LEU A 527 16.62 -18.30 -15.94
C LEU A 527 17.30 -17.81 -17.22
N ASP A 528 16.55 -17.18 -18.12
CA ASP A 528 17.10 -16.48 -19.28
C ASP A 528 17.76 -15.13 -18.86
N VAL A 529 17.99 -14.92 -17.57
CA VAL A 529 18.53 -13.68 -17.01
C VAL A 529 19.81 -14.01 -16.28
N MET A 530 20.88 -13.28 -16.61
CA MET A 530 22.13 -13.30 -15.88
C MET A 530 21.88 -13.13 -14.38
N GLU A 531 22.17 -14.16 -13.60
CA GLU A 531 22.24 -14.00 -12.14
C GLU A 531 23.47 -13.16 -11.83
N VAL A 532 23.29 -12.17 -11.01
CA VAL A 532 24.44 -11.45 -10.45
C VAL A 532 24.95 -12.32 -9.30
N ASP A 533 26.19 -12.76 -9.35
CA ASP A 533 26.83 -13.41 -8.23
C ASP A 533 26.72 -12.47 -7.01
N PRO A 534 25.99 -12.86 -5.97
CA PRO A 534 25.82 -12.01 -4.80
C PRO A 534 27.15 -11.68 -4.13
N THR A 535 28.21 -12.43 -4.46
CA THR A 535 29.54 -12.24 -3.90
C THR A 535 30.43 -11.34 -4.74
N THR A 536 30.31 -11.36 -6.06
CA THR A 536 31.16 -10.54 -6.95
C THR A 536 30.42 -9.33 -7.50
N GLY A 537 29.10 -9.34 -7.53
CA GLY A 537 28.29 -8.32 -8.20
C GLY A 537 28.39 -8.39 -9.72
N GLU A 538 28.95 -9.48 -10.27
CA GLU A 538 29.08 -9.73 -11.70
C GLU A 538 27.98 -10.66 -12.18
N ALA A 539 27.56 -10.46 -13.44
CA ALA A 539 26.57 -11.30 -14.07
C ALA A 539 27.15 -12.72 -14.28
N VAL A 540 26.50 -13.72 -13.66
CA VAL A 540 26.84 -15.13 -13.86
C VAL A 540 25.87 -15.70 -14.88
N ILE A 541 26.41 -16.24 -15.98
CA ILE A 541 25.64 -17.05 -16.94
C ILE A 541 25.42 -18.42 -16.30
N GLY A 542 24.18 -18.67 -15.85
CA GLY A 542 23.79 -19.95 -15.30
C GLY A 542 23.16 -20.88 -16.31
#